data_e6910ac79d1050316dc760afa59990fe
#
_entry.id   e6910ac79d1050316dc760afa59990fe
#
_cell.length_a   1.000
_cell.length_b   1.000
_cell.length_c   1.000
_cell.angle_alpha   90.00
_cell.angle_beta   90.00
_cell.angle_gamma   90.00
#
_symmetry.space_group_name_H-M   'P 1'
#
loop_
_entity.id
_entity.type
_entity.pdbx_description
1 polymer ?
#
loop_
_entity_poly.entity_id
_entity_poly.type
_entity_poly.pdbx_seq_one_letter_code
_entity_poly.pdbx_strand_id
1 'polypeptide(L)'
;MIDINPYAEININNYKNNLQSIKSLLERDVEIMAIVKANAYGHGAVEISKAANDIGIRHFGVATLEEGIELRENNITGEILILGQISPHEITTAITFNLTITLSDLRFLNYVKPENRLKIHIKIDTGLSRNGFYMQHLDNIDDIYNLIINLKCTSNIEIRGIYTHYASAESNRDFTIKQFKLFSELINRIKINAIDCGLIHASNSASTLLHPESHFDMVRIGLLSYGINITSAKIKVHPVMRVMGTLILEKQIKAGDSIGYGLTYTAQSDVTIGIVNLGYADGISRHLSNNVNFTLNGKKVKCIGRISMDVLVIDITNCSYKLYDHVVIFGEPNNLETPINQIAKKLRTIEYEVFCSIGKRVKRRVIY
;
A
#
# COMPACT_ATOMS: atom_id res chain seq x y z
N MET A 1 -15.84 -6.48 30.34
CA MET A 1 -15.15 -5.15 30.22
C MET A 1 -15.42 -4.61 28.85
N ILE A 2 -15.87 -3.36 28.72
CA ILE A 2 -16.03 -2.70 27.42
C ILE A 2 -14.64 -2.30 26.94
N ASP A 3 -14.22 -2.80 25.76
CA ASP A 3 -12.95 -2.35 25.15
C ASP A 3 -13.20 -1.02 24.43
N ILE A 4 -12.67 0.05 25.00
CA ILE A 4 -12.82 1.41 24.45
C ILE A 4 -11.67 1.80 23.51
N ASN A 5 -10.65 0.95 23.32
CA ASN A 5 -9.50 1.31 22.48
C ASN A 5 -9.89 1.47 21.01
N PRO A 6 -9.29 2.42 20.29
CA PRO A 6 -9.50 2.56 18.86
C PRO A 6 -8.96 1.33 18.12
N TYR A 7 -9.62 0.96 17.02
CA TYR A 7 -9.23 -0.20 16.22
C TYR A 7 -9.54 -0.02 14.74
N ALA A 8 -8.84 -0.77 13.93
CA ALA A 8 -9.12 -0.92 12.51
C ALA A 8 -9.58 -2.36 12.25
N GLU A 9 -10.77 -2.53 11.70
CA GLU A 9 -11.21 -3.80 11.15
C GLU A 9 -10.53 -4.04 9.82
N ILE A 10 -9.98 -5.24 9.66
CA ILE A 10 -9.32 -5.68 8.43
C ILE A 10 -10.11 -6.86 7.87
N ASN A 11 -10.88 -6.62 6.82
CA ASN A 11 -11.73 -7.62 6.19
C ASN A 11 -10.94 -8.48 5.21
N ILE A 12 -10.59 -9.68 5.65
CA ILE A 12 -9.80 -10.64 4.88
C ILE A 12 -10.57 -11.18 3.67
N ASN A 13 -11.88 -11.36 3.77
CA ASN A 13 -12.69 -11.80 2.63
C ASN A 13 -12.71 -10.74 1.52
N ASN A 14 -12.84 -9.45 1.87
CA ASN A 14 -12.74 -8.37 0.88
C ASN A 14 -11.37 -8.38 0.19
N TYR A 15 -10.27 -8.56 0.94
CA TYR A 15 -8.93 -8.64 0.36
C TYR A 15 -8.79 -9.82 -0.61
N LYS A 16 -9.22 -11.02 -0.20
CA LYS A 16 -9.20 -12.22 -1.06
C LYS A 16 -10.05 -12.03 -2.32
N ASN A 17 -11.27 -11.52 -2.17
CA ASN A 17 -12.18 -11.25 -3.29
C ASN A 17 -11.61 -10.19 -4.25
N ASN A 18 -10.96 -9.14 -3.74
CA ASN A 18 -10.30 -8.14 -4.57
C ASN A 18 -9.19 -8.76 -5.42
N LEU A 19 -8.33 -9.59 -4.82
CA LEU A 19 -7.28 -10.31 -5.55
C LEU A 19 -7.85 -11.27 -6.59
N GLN A 20 -8.94 -11.99 -6.27
CA GLN A 20 -9.62 -12.87 -7.23
C GLN A 20 -10.23 -12.08 -8.40
N SER A 21 -10.86 -10.93 -8.12
CA SER A 21 -11.38 -10.03 -9.15
C SER A 21 -10.26 -9.52 -10.07
N ILE A 22 -9.10 -9.19 -9.52
CA ILE A 22 -7.93 -8.77 -10.30
C ILE A 22 -7.41 -9.97 -11.13
N LYS A 23 -7.27 -11.14 -10.53
CA LYS A 23 -6.79 -12.34 -11.21
C LYS A 23 -7.66 -12.71 -12.41
N SER A 24 -8.97 -12.49 -12.34
CA SER A 24 -9.90 -12.75 -13.44
C SER A 24 -9.70 -11.85 -14.66
N LEU A 25 -8.97 -10.74 -14.55
CA LEU A 25 -8.63 -9.83 -15.64
C LEU A 25 -7.29 -10.17 -16.31
N LEU A 26 -6.51 -11.05 -15.69
CA LEU A 26 -5.18 -11.42 -16.17
C LEU A 26 -5.27 -12.65 -17.08
N GLU A 27 -4.34 -12.76 -18.00
CA GLU A 27 -4.13 -14.02 -18.73
C GLU A 27 -3.74 -15.13 -17.74
N ARG A 28 -3.96 -16.40 -18.15
CA ARG A 28 -3.85 -17.55 -17.25
C ARG A 28 -2.49 -17.68 -16.56
N ASP A 29 -1.43 -17.34 -17.27
CA ASP A 29 -0.04 -17.54 -16.82
C ASP A 29 0.58 -16.29 -16.17
N VAL A 30 -0.19 -15.21 -16.05
CA VAL A 30 0.29 -13.98 -15.39
C VAL A 30 0.17 -14.12 -13.88
N GLU A 31 1.30 -14.01 -13.19
CA GLU A 31 1.38 -14.08 -11.73
C GLU A 31 1.03 -12.74 -11.05
N ILE A 32 0.64 -12.81 -9.79
CA ILE A 32 0.43 -11.63 -8.95
C ILE A 32 1.49 -11.57 -7.85
N MET A 33 2.23 -10.47 -7.79
CA MET A 33 3.00 -10.09 -6.62
C MET A 33 2.14 -9.20 -5.72
N ALA A 34 1.80 -9.68 -4.53
CA ALA A 34 1.11 -8.89 -3.51
C ALA A 34 2.10 -7.89 -2.87
N ILE A 35 1.82 -6.61 -2.95
CA ILE A 35 2.66 -5.57 -2.34
C ILE A 35 2.19 -5.32 -0.92
N VAL A 36 2.99 -5.78 0.03
CA VAL A 36 2.67 -5.80 1.47
C VAL A 36 3.63 -4.96 2.32
N LYS A 37 4.45 -4.12 1.68
CA LYS A 37 5.34 -3.16 2.36
C LYS A 37 4.57 -2.18 3.24
N ALA A 38 5.27 -1.48 4.14
CA ALA A 38 4.71 -0.55 5.11
C ALA A 38 3.56 -1.19 5.92
N ASN A 39 3.82 -2.39 6.45
CA ASN A 39 2.84 -3.20 7.17
C ASN A 39 1.56 -3.43 6.34
N ALA A 40 1.71 -3.83 5.07
CA ALA A 40 0.61 -3.95 4.10
C ALA A 40 -0.22 -2.65 3.99
N TYR A 41 0.45 -1.52 3.77
CA TYR A 41 -0.17 -0.19 3.81
C TYR A 41 -0.97 0.03 5.12
N GLY A 42 -0.41 -0.40 6.25
CA GLY A 42 -1.06 -0.28 7.55
C GLY A 42 -2.12 -1.33 7.87
N HIS A 43 -2.41 -2.29 6.99
CA HIS A 43 -3.46 -3.31 7.20
C HIS A 43 -3.01 -4.50 8.06
N GLY A 44 -1.69 -4.69 8.25
CA GLY A 44 -1.13 -5.88 8.92
C GLY A 44 -0.51 -6.85 7.92
N ALA A 45 0.82 -6.75 7.72
CA ALA A 45 1.52 -7.47 6.66
C ALA A 45 1.40 -8.99 6.79
N VAL A 46 1.48 -9.51 8.01
CA VAL A 46 1.42 -10.96 8.28
C VAL A 46 0.07 -11.54 7.89
N GLU A 47 -1.04 -10.97 8.39
CA GLU A 47 -2.38 -11.51 8.13
C GLU A 47 -2.80 -11.33 6.67
N ILE A 48 -2.46 -10.22 6.06
CA ILE A 48 -2.66 -9.97 4.63
C ILE A 48 -1.87 -10.97 3.77
N SER A 49 -0.62 -11.24 4.12
CA SER A 49 0.21 -12.21 3.38
C SER A 49 -0.27 -13.64 3.54
N LYS A 50 -0.72 -14.05 4.75
CA LYS A 50 -1.38 -15.35 4.97
C LYS A 50 -2.62 -15.48 4.08
N ALA A 51 -3.47 -14.45 4.07
CA ALA A 51 -4.66 -14.43 3.25
C ALA A 51 -4.36 -14.55 1.74
N ALA A 52 -3.30 -13.92 1.27
CA ALA A 52 -2.82 -14.05 -0.11
C ALA A 52 -2.28 -15.47 -0.38
N ASN A 53 -1.49 -16.05 0.53
CA ASN A 53 -1.00 -17.42 0.41
C ASN A 53 -2.16 -18.45 0.32
N ASP A 54 -3.24 -18.28 1.09
CA ASP A 54 -4.41 -19.16 1.10
C ASP A 54 -5.09 -19.29 -0.28
N ILE A 55 -5.06 -18.22 -1.08
CA ILE A 55 -5.64 -18.18 -2.44
C ILE A 55 -4.60 -18.40 -3.55
N GLY A 56 -3.42 -18.88 -3.18
CA GLY A 56 -2.39 -19.31 -4.13
C GLY A 56 -1.43 -18.21 -4.60
N ILE A 57 -1.43 -17.02 -4.03
CA ILE A 57 -0.40 -16.01 -4.30
C ILE A 57 0.92 -16.48 -3.68
N ARG A 58 2.02 -16.40 -4.47
CA ARG A 58 3.34 -16.90 -4.07
C ARG A 58 4.44 -15.85 -4.22
N HIS A 59 4.12 -14.63 -4.62
CA HIS A 59 5.06 -13.53 -4.77
C HIS A 59 4.64 -12.36 -3.88
N PHE A 60 5.59 -11.84 -3.09
CA PHE A 60 5.36 -10.74 -2.16
C PHE A 60 6.42 -9.66 -2.35
N GLY A 61 5.99 -8.39 -2.31
CA GLY A 61 6.89 -7.24 -2.40
C GLY A 61 6.88 -6.44 -1.09
N VAL A 62 8.05 -6.33 -0.48
CA VAL A 62 8.29 -5.54 0.73
C VAL A 62 9.24 -4.38 0.44
N ALA A 63 9.40 -3.42 1.36
CA ALA A 63 10.30 -2.29 1.16
C ALA A 63 11.68 -2.52 1.77
N THR A 64 11.76 -3.18 2.93
CA THR A 64 12.98 -3.33 3.73
C THR A 64 13.28 -4.80 4.03
N LEU A 65 14.51 -5.05 4.51
CA LEU A 65 14.94 -6.36 4.97
C LEU A 65 14.09 -6.86 6.15
N GLU A 66 13.82 -5.98 7.12
CA GLU A 66 13.05 -6.29 8.33
C GLU A 66 11.64 -6.73 8.00
N GLU A 67 10.98 -6.06 7.05
CA GLU A 67 9.65 -6.47 6.57
C GLU A 67 9.68 -7.88 5.94
N GLY A 68 10.74 -8.19 5.20
CA GLY A 68 10.93 -9.53 4.62
C GLY A 68 11.17 -10.60 5.69
N ILE A 69 11.98 -10.30 6.70
CA ILE A 69 12.24 -11.17 7.84
C ILE A 69 10.95 -11.44 8.62
N GLU A 70 10.18 -10.39 8.94
CA GLU A 70 8.89 -10.52 9.63
C GLU A 70 7.96 -11.51 8.92
N LEU A 71 7.87 -11.44 7.59
CA LEU A 71 7.06 -12.38 6.82
C LEU A 71 7.59 -13.82 6.94
N ARG A 72 8.91 -14.03 6.85
CA ARG A 72 9.52 -15.37 6.97
C ARG A 72 9.31 -15.97 8.35
N GLU A 73 9.52 -15.19 9.41
CA GLU A 73 9.31 -15.62 10.81
C GLU A 73 7.84 -16.00 11.08
N ASN A 74 6.91 -15.45 10.31
CA ASN A 74 5.50 -15.78 10.37
C ASN A 74 5.06 -16.83 9.32
N ASN A 75 6.01 -17.61 8.78
CA ASN A 75 5.80 -18.74 7.87
C ASN A 75 5.15 -18.37 6.53
N ILE A 76 5.35 -17.14 6.04
CA ILE A 76 4.93 -16.78 4.69
C ILE A 76 5.83 -17.48 3.69
N THR A 77 5.21 -18.31 2.84
CA THR A 77 5.88 -19.09 1.79
C THR A 77 5.87 -18.34 0.46
N GLY A 78 6.71 -18.77 -0.47
CA GLY A 78 6.85 -18.14 -1.80
C GLY A 78 8.04 -17.21 -1.86
N GLU A 79 8.13 -16.43 -2.92
CA GLU A 79 9.20 -15.48 -3.16
C GLU A 79 8.88 -14.12 -2.50
N ILE A 80 9.83 -13.58 -1.75
CA ILE A 80 9.71 -12.26 -1.13
C ILE A 80 10.80 -11.37 -1.73
N LEU A 81 10.37 -10.35 -2.49
CA LEU A 81 11.23 -9.36 -3.12
C LEU A 81 11.31 -8.09 -2.27
N ILE A 82 12.52 -7.72 -1.86
CA ILE A 82 12.80 -6.43 -1.26
C ILE A 82 12.91 -5.39 -2.38
N LEU A 83 11.93 -4.48 -2.48
CA LEU A 83 11.83 -3.46 -3.52
C LEU A 83 12.72 -2.24 -3.25
N GLY A 84 13.10 -2.04 -1.99
CA GLY A 84 14.05 -1.01 -1.57
C GLY A 84 15.49 -1.44 -1.76
N GLN A 85 16.42 -0.53 -1.48
CA GLN A 85 17.84 -0.82 -1.41
C GLN A 85 18.17 -1.32 -0.01
N ILE A 86 18.93 -2.41 0.09
CA ILE A 86 19.49 -2.87 1.37
C ILE A 86 20.95 -2.43 1.50
N SER A 87 21.48 -2.46 2.73
CA SER A 87 22.90 -2.24 2.98
C SER A 87 23.73 -3.46 2.53
N PRO A 88 24.97 -3.28 2.04
CA PRO A 88 25.86 -4.40 1.75
C PRO A 88 26.06 -5.36 2.94
N HIS A 89 26.02 -4.86 4.18
CA HIS A 89 26.15 -5.69 5.40
C HIS A 89 24.93 -6.59 5.64
N GLU A 90 23.80 -6.32 5.00
CA GLU A 90 22.56 -7.08 5.12
C GLU A 90 22.44 -8.24 4.13
N ILE A 91 23.37 -8.36 3.16
CA ILE A 91 23.35 -9.40 2.12
C ILE A 91 23.26 -10.80 2.72
N THR A 92 24.14 -11.10 3.70
CA THR A 92 24.16 -12.42 4.35
C THR A 92 22.84 -12.73 5.04
N THR A 93 22.23 -11.73 5.69
CA THR A 93 20.92 -11.87 6.32
C THR A 93 19.83 -12.12 5.30
N ALA A 94 19.81 -11.36 4.18
CA ALA A 94 18.85 -11.58 3.10
C ALA A 94 18.93 -13.00 2.54
N ILE A 95 20.13 -13.53 2.36
CA ILE A 95 20.38 -14.93 1.91
C ILE A 95 19.87 -15.93 2.94
N THR A 96 20.19 -15.73 4.23
CA THR A 96 19.78 -16.62 5.34
C THR A 96 18.26 -16.76 5.42
N PHE A 97 17.54 -15.64 5.26
CA PHE A 97 16.08 -15.63 5.26
C PHE A 97 15.46 -15.94 3.88
N ASN A 98 16.29 -16.38 2.91
CA ASN A 98 15.82 -16.72 1.56
C ASN A 98 14.99 -15.58 0.92
N LEU A 99 15.50 -14.35 0.99
CA LEU A 99 14.89 -13.16 0.40
C LEU A 99 15.56 -12.83 -0.94
N THR A 100 14.78 -12.32 -1.86
CA THR A 100 15.25 -11.80 -3.14
C THR A 100 15.42 -10.29 -3.04
N ILE A 101 16.50 -9.74 -3.57
CA ILE A 101 16.76 -8.30 -3.50
C ILE A 101 16.60 -7.61 -4.85
N THR A 102 16.35 -6.30 -4.82
CA THR A 102 16.41 -5.45 -6.00
C THR A 102 17.85 -5.03 -6.24
N LEU A 103 18.41 -5.42 -7.39
CA LEU A 103 19.70 -4.92 -7.86
C LEU A 103 19.49 -3.68 -8.73
N SER A 104 20.11 -2.56 -8.33
CA SER A 104 20.07 -1.28 -9.04
C SER A 104 21.43 -0.58 -9.10
N ASP A 105 22.50 -1.23 -8.59
CA ASP A 105 23.85 -0.74 -8.57
C ASP A 105 24.84 -1.91 -8.51
N LEU A 106 25.75 -2.00 -9.49
CA LEU A 106 26.74 -3.09 -9.57
C LEU A 106 27.75 -3.07 -8.43
N ARG A 107 28.02 -1.89 -7.84
CA ARG A 107 28.97 -1.77 -6.71
C ARG A 107 28.57 -2.65 -5.53
N PHE A 108 27.27 -2.95 -5.42
CA PHE A 108 26.74 -3.84 -4.40
C PHE A 108 27.29 -5.27 -4.49
N LEU A 109 27.60 -5.76 -5.69
CA LEU A 109 28.10 -7.10 -5.95
C LEU A 109 29.50 -7.35 -5.35
N ASN A 110 30.30 -6.31 -5.13
CA ASN A 110 31.62 -6.40 -4.50
C ASN A 110 31.54 -6.95 -3.05
N TYR A 111 30.35 -6.95 -2.45
CA TYR A 111 30.11 -7.44 -1.08
C TYR A 111 29.50 -8.84 -1.05
N VAL A 112 29.19 -9.43 -2.19
CA VAL A 112 28.64 -10.80 -2.26
C VAL A 112 29.81 -11.78 -2.21
N LYS A 113 29.89 -12.57 -1.15
CA LYS A 113 30.95 -13.57 -0.98
C LYS A 113 30.78 -14.70 -2.00
N PRO A 114 31.89 -15.31 -2.49
CA PRO A 114 31.84 -16.37 -3.50
C PRO A 114 31.00 -17.58 -3.11
N GLU A 115 30.96 -17.93 -1.83
CA GLU A 115 30.20 -19.06 -1.28
C GLU A 115 28.68 -18.78 -1.16
N ASN A 116 28.27 -17.53 -1.28
CA ASN A 116 26.88 -17.10 -1.16
C ASN A 116 26.20 -17.11 -2.53
N ARG A 117 24.96 -17.59 -2.58
CA ARG A 117 24.11 -17.50 -3.77
C ARG A 117 23.01 -16.46 -3.55
N LEU A 118 23.16 -15.30 -4.17
CA LEU A 118 22.24 -14.17 -4.02
C LEU A 118 21.17 -14.18 -5.10
N LYS A 119 19.91 -14.17 -4.69
CA LYS A 119 18.74 -14.02 -5.57
C LYS A 119 18.47 -12.55 -5.82
N ILE A 120 18.34 -12.17 -7.09
CA ILE A 120 18.10 -10.77 -7.48
C ILE A 120 16.96 -10.63 -8.47
N HIS A 121 16.26 -9.47 -8.39
CA HIS A 121 15.56 -8.89 -9.53
C HIS A 121 16.33 -7.66 -10.01
N ILE A 122 16.61 -7.61 -11.30
CA ILE A 122 17.29 -6.45 -11.91
C ILE A 122 16.25 -5.35 -12.13
N LYS A 123 16.49 -4.17 -11.57
CA LYS A 123 15.59 -3.05 -11.76
C LYS A 123 16.11 -2.08 -12.81
N ILE A 124 15.25 -1.80 -13.80
CA ILE A 124 15.52 -0.88 -14.90
C ILE A 124 14.74 0.42 -14.67
N ASP A 125 15.40 1.56 -14.73
CA ASP A 125 14.75 2.86 -14.65
C ASP A 125 14.49 3.41 -16.05
N THR A 126 13.25 3.23 -16.49
CA THR A 126 12.77 3.71 -17.81
C THR A 126 12.16 5.11 -17.76
N GLY A 127 12.27 5.84 -16.62
CA GLY A 127 11.76 7.19 -16.54
C GLY A 127 11.11 7.60 -15.23
N LEU A 128 11.12 6.75 -14.17
CA LEU A 128 10.68 7.15 -12.84
C LEU A 128 11.73 7.99 -12.10
N SER A 129 13.02 7.84 -12.47
CA SER A 129 14.17 8.56 -11.90
C SER A 129 14.29 8.40 -10.37
N ARG A 130 14.09 7.15 -9.89
CA ARG A 130 14.13 6.86 -8.45
C ARG A 130 15.23 5.88 -8.07
N ASN A 131 15.14 4.65 -8.52
CA ASN A 131 16.15 3.61 -8.38
C ASN A 131 16.06 2.65 -9.57
N GLY A 132 17.15 2.00 -9.93
CA GLY A 132 17.28 1.13 -11.10
C GLY A 132 18.43 1.56 -12.00
N PHE A 133 18.86 0.67 -12.88
CA PHE A 133 19.84 0.99 -13.90
C PHE A 133 19.20 1.91 -14.93
N TYR A 134 19.86 3.03 -15.19
CA TYR A 134 19.34 4.08 -16.06
C TYR A 134 19.17 3.59 -17.51
N MET A 135 17.96 3.69 -18.04
CA MET A 135 17.61 3.35 -19.41
C MET A 135 16.43 4.20 -19.89
N GLN A 136 16.64 5.51 -19.99
CA GLN A 136 15.60 6.45 -20.43
C GLN A 136 15.68 6.79 -21.91
N HIS A 137 16.68 6.26 -22.62
CA HIS A 137 16.91 6.41 -24.05
C HIS A 137 17.26 5.06 -24.67
N LEU A 138 16.99 4.89 -25.98
CA LEU A 138 17.29 3.66 -26.72
C LEU A 138 18.80 3.36 -26.74
N ASP A 139 19.64 4.38 -26.77
CA ASP A 139 21.10 4.25 -26.76
C ASP A 139 21.66 3.56 -25.51
N ASN A 140 20.89 3.50 -24.44
CA ASN A 140 21.28 2.81 -23.20
C ASN A 140 20.99 1.29 -23.23
N ILE A 141 20.29 0.77 -24.24
CA ILE A 141 19.88 -0.65 -24.26
C ILE A 141 21.10 -1.57 -24.32
N ASP A 142 22.11 -1.23 -25.10
CA ASP A 142 23.32 -2.05 -25.24
C ASP A 142 24.06 -2.19 -23.92
N ASP A 143 24.20 -1.13 -23.18
CA ASP A 143 24.87 -1.13 -21.88
C ASP A 143 24.12 -2.03 -20.88
N ILE A 144 22.79 -1.91 -20.83
CA ILE A 144 21.95 -2.70 -19.95
C ILE A 144 21.94 -4.17 -20.36
N TYR A 145 21.89 -4.44 -21.67
CA TYR A 145 21.95 -5.82 -22.18
C TYR A 145 23.27 -6.50 -21.79
N ASN A 146 24.40 -5.81 -22.00
CA ASN A 146 25.72 -6.33 -21.65
C ASN A 146 25.88 -6.52 -20.14
N LEU A 147 25.29 -5.62 -19.31
CA LEU A 147 25.21 -5.77 -17.87
C LEU A 147 24.51 -7.08 -17.49
N ILE A 148 23.36 -7.37 -18.11
CA ILE A 148 22.60 -8.61 -17.85
C ILE A 148 23.41 -9.84 -18.21
N ILE A 149 24.10 -9.85 -19.36
CA ILE A 149 25.00 -10.95 -19.76
C ILE A 149 26.09 -11.18 -18.73
N ASN A 150 26.74 -10.12 -18.26
CA ASN A 150 27.79 -10.23 -17.25
C ASN A 150 27.25 -10.79 -15.93
N LEU A 151 26.06 -10.39 -15.51
CA LEU A 151 25.40 -10.93 -14.32
C LEU A 151 25.07 -12.41 -14.46
N LYS A 152 24.62 -12.87 -15.65
CA LYS A 152 24.36 -14.29 -15.91
C LYS A 152 25.63 -15.16 -15.83
N CYS A 153 26.77 -14.61 -16.18
CA CYS A 153 28.06 -15.30 -16.08
C CYS A 153 28.62 -15.31 -14.65
N THR A 154 28.01 -14.60 -13.72
CA THR A 154 28.46 -14.49 -12.32
C THR A 154 27.87 -15.64 -11.50
N SER A 155 28.68 -16.62 -11.10
CA SER A 155 28.25 -17.92 -10.55
C SER A 155 27.46 -17.83 -9.23
N ASN A 156 27.72 -16.79 -8.44
CA ASN A 156 27.07 -16.56 -7.15
C ASN A 156 25.83 -15.62 -7.21
N ILE A 157 25.37 -15.29 -8.42
CA ILE A 157 24.18 -14.48 -8.65
C ILE A 157 23.11 -15.33 -9.33
N GLU A 158 21.90 -15.32 -8.77
CA GLU A 158 20.71 -15.94 -9.37
C GLU A 158 19.71 -14.86 -9.78
N ILE A 159 19.59 -14.63 -11.09
CA ILE A 159 18.60 -13.70 -11.62
C ILE A 159 17.23 -14.38 -11.57
N ARG A 160 16.33 -13.86 -10.73
CA ARG A 160 14.94 -14.33 -10.54
C ARG A 160 13.94 -13.49 -11.31
N GLY A 161 14.33 -12.29 -11.73
CA GLY A 161 13.47 -11.44 -12.53
C GLY A 161 14.13 -10.14 -12.98
N ILE A 162 13.42 -9.44 -13.87
CA ILE A 162 13.76 -8.11 -14.35
C ILE A 162 12.51 -7.24 -14.37
N TYR A 163 12.62 -5.97 -13.94
CA TYR A 163 11.45 -5.12 -13.87
C TYR A 163 11.72 -3.63 -14.02
N THR A 164 10.67 -2.93 -14.41
CA THR A 164 10.59 -1.46 -14.34
C THR A 164 9.39 -1.00 -13.51
N HIS A 165 9.19 0.31 -13.38
CA HIS A 165 8.03 0.89 -12.72
C HIS A 165 7.54 2.13 -13.43
N TYR A 166 6.26 2.16 -13.78
CA TYR A 166 5.64 3.30 -14.44
C TYR A 166 5.45 4.46 -13.48
N ALA A 167 5.79 5.66 -13.95
CA ALA A 167 5.76 6.87 -13.14
C ALA A 167 4.35 7.45 -12.99
N SER A 168 3.48 7.25 -13.99
CA SER A 168 2.20 7.96 -14.10
C SER A 168 1.16 7.15 -14.90
N ALA A 169 1.01 5.85 -14.58
CA ALA A 169 0.16 4.96 -15.35
C ALA A 169 -1.33 5.37 -15.34
N GLU A 170 -1.77 6.04 -14.27
CA GLU A 170 -3.15 6.49 -14.08
C GLU A 170 -3.49 7.81 -14.77
N SER A 171 -2.49 8.65 -15.11
CA SER A 171 -2.74 10.04 -15.51
C SER A 171 -1.97 10.51 -16.74
N ASN A 172 -0.91 9.81 -17.17
CA ASN A 172 -0.12 10.17 -18.35
C ASN A 172 0.16 8.94 -19.23
N ARG A 173 -0.78 8.67 -20.14
CA ARG A 173 -0.71 7.52 -21.04
C ARG A 173 0.52 7.56 -21.95
N ASP A 174 0.83 8.70 -22.54
CA ASP A 174 1.92 8.83 -23.49
C ASP A 174 3.29 8.55 -22.86
N PHE A 175 3.50 9.07 -21.65
CA PHE A 175 4.72 8.79 -20.91
C PHE A 175 4.80 7.31 -20.48
N THR A 176 3.70 6.72 -20.08
CA THR A 176 3.62 5.28 -19.74
C THR A 176 3.94 4.41 -20.95
N ILE A 177 3.40 4.74 -22.14
CA ILE A 177 3.71 4.04 -23.39
C ILE A 177 5.20 4.20 -23.75
N LYS A 178 5.79 5.37 -23.54
CA LYS A 178 7.24 5.57 -23.75
C LYS A 178 8.06 4.63 -22.85
N GLN A 179 7.75 4.56 -21.57
CA GLN A 179 8.42 3.66 -20.62
C GLN A 179 8.23 2.19 -21.02
N PHE A 180 7.01 1.81 -21.42
CA PHE A 180 6.69 0.46 -21.89
C PHE A 180 7.51 0.09 -23.14
N LYS A 181 7.58 0.96 -24.15
CA LYS A 181 8.34 0.70 -25.37
C LYS A 181 9.84 0.50 -25.08
N LEU A 182 10.43 1.35 -24.25
CA LEU A 182 11.83 1.21 -23.85
C LEU A 182 12.08 -0.15 -23.15
N PHE A 183 11.23 -0.50 -22.20
CA PHE A 183 11.38 -1.76 -21.49
C PHE A 183 11.15 -2.97 -22.41
N SER A 184 10.13 -2.92 -23.26
CA SER A 184 9.82 -4.00 -24.21
C SER A 184 10.93 -4.23 -25.23
N GLU A 185 11.63 -3.18 -25.69
CA GLU A 185 12.75 -3.32 -26.60
C GLU A 185 13.91 -4.11 -25.95
N LEU A 186 14.25 -3.79 -24.69
CA LEU A 186 15.21 -4.58 -23.93
C LEU A 186 14.77 -6.05 -23.78
N ILE A 187 13.50 -6.26 -23.40
CA ILE A 187 12.96 -7.62 -23.20
C ILE A 187 12.96 -8.43 -24.51
N ASN A 188 12.60 -7.81 -25.63
CA ASN A 188 12.65 -8.45 -26.94
C ASN A 188 14.09 -8.89 -27.28
N ARG A 189 15.06 -8.06 -27.04
CA ARG A 189 16.48 -8.38 -27.27
C ARG A 189 16.95 -9.55 -26.40
N ILE A 190 16.54 -9.58 -25.12
CA ILE A 190 16.80 -10.68 -24.19
C ILE A 190 16.19 -11.99 -24.71
N LYS A 191 14.91 -11.95 -25.14
CA LYS A 191 14.17 -13.13 -25.64
C LYS A 191 14.75 -13.67 -26.96
N ILE A 192 15.09 -12.79 -27.92
CA ILE A 192 15.70 -13.19 -29.22
C ILE A 192 17.01 -13.96 -28.99
N ASN A 193 17.78 -13.60 -27.98
CA ASN A 193 19.05 -14.25 -27.64
C ASN A 193 18.87 -15.41 -26.63
N ALA A 194 17.64 -15.84 -26.36
CA ALA A 194 17.30 -16.95 -25.46
C ALA A 194 17.93 -16.82 -24.06
N ILE A 195 18.02 -15.57 -23.53
CA ILE A 195 18.56 -15.32 -22.20
C ILE A 195 17.43 -15.43 -21.19
N ASP A 196 17.54 -16.39 -20.28
CA ASP A 196 16.61 -16.52 -19.18
C ASP A 196 16.95 -15.48 -18.06
N CYS A 197 16.06 -14.54 -17.81
CA CYS A 197 16.15 -13.54 -16.75
C CYS A 197 15.09 -13.70 -15.66
N GLY A 198 14.43 -14.87 -15.59
CA GLY A 198 13.32 -15.11 -14.67
C GLY A 198 12.09 -14.28 -15.04
N LEU A 199 11.30 -13.88 -14.03
CA LEU A 199 10.02 -13.20 -14.24
C LEU A 199 10.19 -11.75 -14.69
N ILE A 200 9.48 -11.39 -15.75
CA ILE A 200 9.45 -10.03 -16.30
C ILE A 200 8.23 -9.31 -15.76
N HIS A 201 8.40 -8.14 -15.17
CA HIS A 201 7.26 -7.40 -14.62
C HIS A 201 7.42 -5.88 -14.69
N ALA A 202 6.33 -5.18 -15.03
CA ALA A 202 6.30 -3.72 -15.13
C ALA A 202 5.10 -3.11 -14.40
N SER A 203 3.92 -3.74 -14.52
CA SER A 203 2.65 -3.18 -14.09
C SER A 203 2.51 -3.05 -12.59
N ASN A 204 2.02 -1.88 -12.16
CA ASN A 204 1.45 -1.60 -10.84
C ASN A 204 -0.09 -1.73 -10.88
N SER A 205 -0.80 -1.42 -9.80
CA SER A 205 -2.27 -1.50 -9.74
C SER A 205 -2.97 -0.72 -10.85
N ALA A 206 -2.50 0.48 -11.20
CA ALA A 206 -3.12 1.31 -12.23
C ALA A 206 -2.85 0.76 -13.63
N SER A 207 -1.60 0.44 -13.94
CA SER A 207 -1.24 -0.12 -15.26
C SER A 207 -1.82 -1.51 -15.47
N THR A 208 -2.04 -2.30 -14.42
CA THR A 208 -2.76 -3.58 -14.54
C THR A 208 -4.15 -3.40 -15.13
N LEU A 209 -4.83 -2.29 -14.82
CA LEU A 209 -6.17 -2.01 -15.34
C LEU A 209 -6.18 -1.27 -16.68
N LEU A 210 -5.20 -0.39 -16.91
CA LEU A 210 -5.21 0.54 -18.04
C LEU A 210 -4.30 0.13 -19.20
N HIS A 211 -3.33 -0.75 -18.95
CA HIS A 211 -2.27 -1.14 -19.89
C HIS A 211 -2.04 -2.66 -19.88
N PRO A 212 -3.03 -3.47 -20.33
CA PRO A 212 -2.93 -4.94 -20.30
C PRO A 212 -1.74 -5.46 -21.10
N GLU A 213 -1.31 -4.74 -22.14
CA GLU A 213 -0.10 -5.06 -22.93
C GLU A 213 1.20 -5.08 -22.09
N SER A 214 1.17 -4.52 -20.88
CA SER A 214 2.33 -4.40 -19.99
C SER A 214 2.33 -5.39 -18.82
N HIS A 215 1.44 -6.38 -18.80
CA HIS A 215 1.40 -7.36 -17.71
C HIS A 215 2.67 -8.20 -17.64
N PHE A 216 3.23 -8.59 -18.81
CA PHE A 216 4.35 -9.54 -18.92
C PHE A 216 4.05 -10.84 -18.13
N ASP A 217 5.04 -11.34 -17.36
CA ASP A 217 4.88 -12.58 -16.59
C ASP A 217 4.21 -12.35 -15.23
N MET A 218 4.25 -11.10 -14.71
CA MET A 218 3.74 -10.81 -13.37
C MET A 218 3.32 -9.35 -13.21
N VAL A 219 2.23 -9.12 -12.46
CA VAL A 219 1.77 -7.79 -12.06
C VAL A 219 1.97 -7.56 -10.56
N ARG A 220 2.26 -6.31 -10.17
CA ARG A 220 2.50 -5.92 -8.77
C ARG A 220 1.31 -5.16 -8.21
N ILE A 221 0.51 -5.85 -7.40
CA ILE A 221 -0.76 -5.33 -6.89
C ILE A 221 -0.59 -4.83 -5.46
N GLY A 222 -0.82 -3.53 -5.28
CA GLY A 222 -0.88 -2.86 -3.98
C GLY A 222 -2.27 -2.31 -3.72
N LEU A 223 -2.48 -1.01 -3.94
CA LEU A 223 -3.67 -0.26 -3.56
C LEU A 223 -4.98 -0.91 -4.01
N LEU A 224 -5.00 -1.49 -5.22
CA LEU A 224 -6.18 -2.14 -5.78
C LEU A 224 -6.63 -3.35 -4.95
N SER A 225 -5.70 -4.14 -4.40
CA SER A 225 -6.05 -5.27 -3.51
C SER A 225 -6.63 -4.82 -2.17
N TYR A 226 -6.30 -3.59 -1.73
CA TYR A 226 -6.88 -2.98 -0.53
C TYR A 226 -8.23 -2.29 -0.78
N GLY A 227 -8.79 -2.44 -1.99
CA GLY A 227 -10.13 -1.99 -2.36
C GLY A 227 -10.19 -0.57 -2.89
N ILE A 228 -9.07 0.00 -3.32
CA ILE A 228 -9.04 1.36 -3.88
C ILE A 228 -8.65 1.32 -5.36
N ASN A 229 -9.59 1.71 -6.19
CA ASN A 229 -9.35 1.94 -7.61
C ASN A 229 -9.22 3.45 -7.89
N ILE A 230 -8.01 3.87 -8.28
CA ILE A 230 -7.70 5.26 -8.64
C ILE A 230 -7.81 5.53 -10.14
N THR A 231 -8.30 4.56 -10.91
CA THR A 231 -8.43 4.63 -12.37
C THR A 231 -9.89 4.77 -12.81
N SER A 232 -10.09 5.03 -14.09
CA SER A 232 -11.43 5.03 -14.73
C SER A 232 -11.92 3.61 -15.11
N ALA A 233 -11.09 2.59 -14.99
CA ALA A 233 -11.46 1.22 -15.33
C ALA A 233 -12.52 0.66 -14.37
N LYS A 234 -13.47 -0.08 -14.91
CA LYS A 234 -14.53 -0.71 -14.11
C LYS A 234 -14.04 -2.04 -13.55
N ILE A 235 -13.81 -2.09 -12.26
CA ILE A 235 -13.55 -3.31 -11.50
C ILE A 235 -14.28 -3.22 -10.17
N LYS A 236 -14.85 -4.34 -9.73
CA LYS A 236 -15.47 -4.43 -8.41
C LYS A 236 -14.42 -4.81 -7.37
N VAL A 237 -14.09 -3.85 -6.52
CA VAL A 237 -13.23 -4.04 -5.35
C VAL A 237 -13.89 -3.42 -4.13
N HIS A 238 -13.60 -3.97 -2.96
CA HIS A 238 -14.20 -3.56 -1.69
C HIS A 238 -13.13 -3.08 -0.72
N PRO A 239 -13.38 -2.00 0.05
CA PRO A 239 -12.47 -1.56 1.10
C PRO A 239 -12.13 -2.69 2.07
N VAL A 240 -10.86 -2.80 2.41
CA VAL A 240 -10.34 -3.83 3.33
C VAL A 240 -10.25 -3.28 4.75
N MET A 241 -9.94 -1.99 4.92
CA MET A 241 -9.78 -1.35 6.22
C MET A 241 -10.96 -0.44 6.56
N ARG A 242 -11.43 -0.54 7.81
CA ARG A 242 -12.41 0.33 8.44
C ARG A 242 -11.89 0.79 9.78
N VAL A 243 -11.73 2.10 9.99
CA VAL A 243 -11.15 2.65 11.23
C VAL A 243 -12.22 3.20 12.13
N MET A 244 -12.17 2.82 13.41
CA MET A 244 -13.16 3.18 14.41
C MET A 244 -12.53 3.70 15.70
N GLY A 245 -13.15 4.76 16.23
CA GLY A 245 -12.99 5.22 17.60
C GLY A 245 -14.24 4.95 18.41
N THR A 246 -14.15 5.11 19.72
CA THR A 246 -15.26 4.91 20.66
C THR A 246 -15.72 6.25 21.22
N LEU A 247 -17.02 6.49 21.28
CA LEU A 247 -17.63 7.63 21.97
C LEU A 247 -17.47 7.46 23.47
N ILE A 248 -16.53 8.15 24.09
CA ILE A 248 -16.15 7.92 25.50
C ILE A 248 -16.79 8.90 26.48
N LEU A 249 -17.27 10.05 25.98
CA LEU A 249 -17.89 11.08 26.83
C LEU A 249 -18.81 11.95 25.98
N GLU A 250 -19.87 12.46 26.59
CA GLU A 250 -20.75 13.49 26.03
C GLU A 250 -20.78 14.73 26.90
N LYS A 251 -21.06 15.89 26.32
CA LYS A 251 -21.23 17.17 27.01
C LYS A 251 -22.26 18.05 26.30
N GLN A 252 -23.01 18.81 27.08
CA GLN A 252 -23.84 19.90 26.60
C GLN A 252 -22.97 21.19 26.52
N ILE A 253 -23.01 21.86 25.40
CA ILE A 253 -22.27 23.12 25.14
C ILE A 253 -23.31 24.18 24.77
N LYS A 254 -23.24 25.36 25.39
CA LYS A 254 -24.16 26.46 25.15
C LYS A 254 -23.80 27.26 23.91
N ALA A 255 -24.80 27.88 23.30
CA ALA A 255 -24.58 28.88 22.26
C ALA A 255 -23.58 29.94 22.73
N GLY A 256 -22.57 30.24 21.90
CA GLY A 256 -21.50 31.18 22.20
C GLY A 256 -20.24 30.51 22.80
N ASP A 257 -20.32 29.31 23.34
CA ASP A 257 -19.14 28.60 23.86
C ASP A 257 -18.25 28.09 22.74
N SER A 258 -16.95 28.09 22.97
CA SER A 258 -15.94 27.62 22.03
C SER A 258 -15.46 26.21 22.33
N ILE A 259 -15.09 25.45 21.30
CA ILE A 259 -14.69 24.04 21.40
C ILE A 259 -13.25 23.85 20.91
N GLY A 260 -12.43 23.21 21.75
CA GLY A 260 -11.08 22.75 21.44
C GLY A 260 -10.00 23.83 21.40
N TYR A 261 -8.78 23.40 21.06
CA TYR A 261 -7.62 24.29 21.02
C TYR A 261 -7.77 25.42 19.98
N GLY A 262 -7.38 26.63 20.42
CA GLY A 262 -7.37 27.82 19.55
C GLY A 262 -8.76 28.33 19.21
N LEU A 263 -9.82 27.83 19.92
CA LEU A 263 -11.18 28.33 19.84
C LEU A 263 -11.71 28.42 18.39
N THR A 264 -11.36 27.41 17.56
CA THR A 264 -11.62 27.43 16.09
C THR A 264 -13.04 27.05 15.73
N TYR A 265 -13.84 26.65 16.69
CA TYR A 265 -15.27 26.42 16.56
C TYR A 265 -16.00 27.06 17.73
N THR A 266 -17.02 27.84 17.42
CA THR A 266 -17.95 28.41 18.41
C THR A 266 -19.34 27.91 18.11
N ALA A 267 -20.03 27.39 19.12
CA ALA A 267 -21.38 26.85 19.00
C ALA A 267 -22.35 27.97 18.65
N GLN A 268 -23.09 27.83 17.54
CA GLN A 268 -24.10 28.81 17.10
C GLN A 268 -25.45 28.62 17.81
N SER A 269 -25.68 27.45 18.38
CA SER A 269 -26.83 27.06 19.19
C SER A 269 -26.37 26.11 20.29
N ASP A 270 -27.23 25.77 21.23
CA ASP A 270 -26.97 24.71 22.19
C ASP A 270 -26.71 23.39 21.43
N VAL A 271 -25.62 22.70 21.69
CA VAL A 271 -25.19 21.48 21.03
C VAL A 271 -24.76 20.40 22.02
N THR A 272 -25.05 19.16 21.69
CA THR A 272 -24.50 18.00 22.36
C THR A 272 -23.25 17.54 21.62
N ILE A 273 -22.12 17.54 22.28
CA ILE A 273 -20.87 17.06 21.70
C ILE A 273 -20.49 15.67 22.21
N GLY A 274 -19.89 14.87 21.35
CA GLY A 274 -19.28 13.58 21.67
C GLY A 274 -17.75 13.66 21.62
N ILE A 275 -17.08 13.12 22.62
CA ILE A 275 -15.63 12.94 22.64
C ILE A 275 -15.32 11.52 22.17
N VAL A 276 -14.50 11.41 21.14
CA VAL A 276 -14.08 10.13 20.57
C VAL A 276 -12.60 9.92 20.87
N ASN A 277 -12.23 8.74 21.37
CA ASN A 277 -10.87 8.36 21.78
C ASN A 277 -9.94 8.08 20.60
N LEU A 278 -9.81 9.01 19.69
CA LEU A 278 -8.98 8.92 18.49
C LEU A 278 -8.47 10.30 18.13
N GLY A 279 -7.16 10.46 17.98
CA GLY A 279 -6.54 11.73 17.69
C GLY A 279 -5.39 11.64 16.69
N TYR A 280 -4.56 12.70 16.63
CA TYR A 280 -3.49 12.70 15.64
C TYR A 280 -2.32 11.75 16.00
N ALA A 281 -2.16 11.33 17.25
CA ALA A 281 -1.20 10.29 17.63
C ALA A 281 -1.63 8.89 17.13
N ASP A 282 -2.89 8.73 16.75
CA ASP A 282 -3.45 7.52 16.20
C ASP A 282 -3.44 7.51 14.65
N GLY A 283 -3.08 8.66 14.04
CA GLY A 283 -3.03 8.85 12.60
C GLY A 283 -4.17 9.68 12.01
N ILE A 284 -5.02 10.29 12.84
CA ILE A 284 -6.10 11.16 12.35
C ILE A 284 -5.60 12.60 12.22
N SER A 285 -5.25 12.99 11.02
CA SER A 285 -4.61 14.27 10.76
C SER A 285 -5.38 15.46 11.35
N ARG A 286 -4.65 16.36 12.00
CA ARG A 286 -5.18 17.62 12.56
C ARG A 286 -5.76 18.55 11.48
N HIS A 287 -5.37 18.39 10.21
CA HIS A 287 -5.93 19.14 9.08
C HIS A 287 -7.40 18.78 8.77
N LEU A 288 -7.93 17.70 9.32
CA LEU A 288 -9.34 17.33 9.22
C LEU A 288 -10.23 18.15 10.17
N SER A 289 -9.67 18.91 11.10
CA SER A 289 -10.41 19.72 12.07
C SER A 289 -11.43 20.62 11.41
N ASN A 290 -12.68 20.59 11.87
CA ASN A 290 -13.84 21.34 11.35
C ASN A 290 -14.24 21.01 9.88
N ASN A 291 -13.56 20.09 9.20
CA ASN A 291 -13.66 19.90 7.75
C ASN A 291 -14.05 18.47 7.32
N VAL A 292 -14.44 17.59 8.23
CA VAL A 292 -14.80 16.21 7.91
C VAL A 292 -16.06 15.79 8.67
N ASN A 293 -16.80 14.87 8.07
CA ASN A 293 -17.86 14.14 8.74
C ASN A 293 -17.41 12.69 8.95
N PHE A 294 -17.69 12.17 10.12
CA PHE A 294 -17.57 10.76 10.47
C PHE A 294 -18.94 10.10 10.49
N THR A 295 -19.05 8.85 10.89
CA THR A 295 -20.32 8.13 10.93
C THR A 295 -20.55 7.54 12.30
N LEU A 296 -21.71 7.84 12.92
CA LEU A 296 -22.17 7.27 14.18
C LEU A 296 -23.55 6.63 13.92
N ASN A 297 -23.68 5.32 14.14
CA ASN A 297 -24.93 4.58 13.94
C ASN A 297 -25.61 4.86 12.58
N GLY A 298 -24.82 4.84 11.50
CA GLY A 298 -25.32 5.10 10.14
C GLY A 298 -25.62 6.56 9.82
N LYS A 299 -25.36 7.51 10.74
CA LYS A 299 -25.60 8.93 10.55
C LYS A 299 -24.28 9.71 10.46
N LYS A 300 -24.21 10.68 9.55
CA LYS A 300 -23.07 11.60 9.44
C LYS A 300 -23.03 12.55 10.63
N VAL A 301 -21.88 12.62 11.29
CA VAL A 301 -21.59 13.52 12.43
C VAL A 301 -20.39 14.38 12.08
N LYS A 302 -20.49 15.69 12.30
CA LYS A 302 -19.44 16.65 11.95
C LYS A 302 -18.34 16.63 13.01
N CYS A 303 -17.07 16.58 12.59
CA CYS A 303 -15.93 16.88 13.44
C CYS A 303 -15.88 18.39 13.68
N ILE A 304 -15.90 18.80 14.95
CA ILE A 304 -15.93 20.19 15.38
C ILE A 304 -14.78 20.50 16.35
N GLY A 305 -14.23 21.70 16.24
CA GLY A 305 -13.01 22.06 16.96
C GLY A 305 -11.76 21.37 16.41
N ARG A 306 -10.61 21.67 16.99
CA ARG A 306 -9.33 21.05 16.57
C ARG A 306 -9.19 19.66 17.14
N ILE A 307 -8.79 18.70 16.26
CA ILE A 307 -8.39 17.36 16.66
C ILE A 307 -7.18 17.47 17.58
N SER A 308 -7.26 16.80 18.72
CA SER A 308 -6.23 16.74 19.76
C SER A 308 -5.32 15.53 19.54
N MET A 309 -4.32 15.35 20.41
CA MET A 309 -3.39 14.21 20.33
C MET A 309 -4.12 12.87 20.43
N ASP A 310 -5.03 12.74 21.39
CA ASP A 310 -5.64 11.47 21.79
C ASP A 310 -7.16 11.42 21.57
N VAL A 311 -7.79 12.56 21.26
CA VAL A 311 -9.25 12.67 21.09
C VAL A 311 -9.64 13.63 19.99
N LEU A 312 -10.80 13.41 19.43
CA LEU A 312 -11.52 14.36 18.55
C LEU A 312 -12.94 14.59 19.08
N VAL A 313 -13.55 15.68 18.63
CA VAL A 313 -14.90 16.08 19.04
C VAL A 313 -15.82 16.03 17.84
N ILE A 314 -17.03 15.49 18.05
CA ILE A 314 -18.09 15.43 17.04
C ILE A 314 -19.38 16.06 17.56
N ASP A 315 -20.17 16.63 16.68
CA ASP A 315 -21.54 17.10 16.97
C ASP A 315 -22.49 15.91 16.87
N ILE A 316 -23.11 15.55 18.00
CA ILE A 316 -24.08 14.47 18.12
C ILE A 316 -25.50 14.94 18.48
N THR A 317 -25.77 16.25 18.40
CA THR A 317 -27.05 16.87 18.81
C THR A 317 -28.27 16.15 18.26
N ASN A 318 -28.23 15.75 17.01
CA ASN A 318 -29.35 15.12 16.32
C ASN A 318 -29.15 13.62 16.07
N CYS A 319 -28.34 12.96 16.90
CA CYS A 319 -28.03 11.54 16.74
C CYS A 319 -28.70 10.69 17.82
N SER A 320 -29.08 9.47 17.46
CA SER A 320 -29.38 8.41 18.44
C SER A 320 -28.07 7.70 18.73
N TYR A 321 -27.65 7.68 19.98
CA TYR A 321 -26.39 7.04 20.41
C TYR A 321 -26.51 6.49 21.83
N LYS A 322 -25.57 5.63 22.15
CA LYS A 322 -25.25 5.22 23.52
C LYS A 322 -23.79 5.52 23.80
N LEU A 323 -23.45 5.79 25.04
CA LEU A 323 -22.06 5.91 25.45
C LEU A 323 -21.34 4.58 25.10
N TYR A 324 -20.14 4.68 24.55
CA TYR A 324 -19.33 3.59 24.01
C TYR A 324 -19.74 3.03 22.62
N ASP A 325 -20.69 3.67 21.94
CA ASP A 325 -20.91 3.38 20.53
C ASP A 325 -19.67 3.72 19.69
N HIS A 326 -19.50 3.00 18.58
CA HIS A 326 -18.37 3.21 17.68
C HIS A 326 -18.64 4.29 16.65
N VAL A 327 -17.67 5.18 16.51
CA VAL A 327 -17.63 6.22 15.48
C VAL A 327 -16.71 5.77 14.37
N VAL A 328 -17.23 5.59 13.17
CA VAL A 328 -16.46 5.21 11.99
C VAL A 328 -15.80 6.44 11.38
N ILE A 329 -14.49 6.43 11.29
CA ILE A 329 -13.67 7.51 10.74
C ILE A 329 -13.63 7.43 9.22
N PHE A 330 -13.32 6.25 8.69
CA PHE A 330 -13.50 5.90 7.28
C PHE A 330 -13.76 4.39 7.14
N GLY A 331 -14.43 4.00 6.06
CA GLY A 331 -14.80 2.61 5.84
C GLY A 331 -15.59 2.39 4.56
N GLU A 332 -16.64 1.57 4.62
CA GLU A 332 -17.44 1.14 3.48
C GLU A 332 -18.47 2.22 3.08
N PRO A 333 -18.37 2.80 1.88
CA PRO A 333 -19.31 3.84 1.43
C PRO A 333 -20.77 3.38 1.37
N ASN A 334 -21.01 2.10 1.09
CA ASN A 334 -22.37 1.53 1.03
C ASN A 334 -23.06 1.54 2.39
N ASN A 335 -22.30 1.63 3.50
CA ASN A 335 -22.80 1.77 4.85
C ASN A 335 -22.94 3.25 5.29
N LEU A 336 -23.00 4.19 4.33
CA LEU A 336 -22.98 5.63 4.57
C LEU A 336 -21.71 6.12 5.29
N GLU A 337 -20.64 5.32 5.31
CA GLU A 337 -19.38 5.67 5.91
C GLU A 337 -18.56 6.61 5.01
N THR A 338 -17.66 7.37 5.61
CA THR A 338 -16.79 8.27 4.85
C THR A 338 -15.72 7.43 4.15
N PRO A 339 -15.67 7.43 2.81
CA PRO A 339 -14.64 6.68 2.10
C PRO A 339 -13.29 7.36 2.22
N ILE A 340 -12.22 6.56 2.22
CA ILE A 340 -10.84 7.06 2.42
C ILE A 340 -10.40 8.10 1.39
N ASN A 341 -10.88 8.02 0.14
CA ASN A 341 -10.57 9.00 -0.89
C ASN A 341 -11.11 10.41 -0.57
N GLN A 342 -12.23 10.53 0.17
CA GLN A 342 -12.69 11.81 0.68
C GLN A 342 -11.76 12.37 1.75
N ILE A 343 -11.22 11.51 2.61
CA ILE A 343 -10.20 11.89 3.61
C ILE A 343 -8.94 12.39 2.90
N ALA A 344 -8.40 11.60 1.96
CA ALA A 344 -7.22 11.96 1.18
C ALA A 344 -7.41 13.29 0.44
N LYS A 345 -8.55 13.50 -0.21
CA LYS A 345 -8.88 14.76 -0.89
C LYS A 345 -8.88 15.96 0.06
N LYS A 346 -9.46 15.82 1.25
CA LYS A 346 -9.49 16.90 2.26
C LYS A 346 -8.09 17.22 2.80
N LEU A 347 -7.23 16.22 2.89
CA LEU A 347 -5.84 16.36 3.29
C LEU A 347 -4.91 16.81 2.15
N ARG A 348 -5.41 16.87 0.91
CA ARG A 348 -4.62 17.15 -0.31
C ARG A 348 -3.47 16.17 -0.47
N THR A 349 -3.76 14.89 -0.24
CA THR A 349 -2.81 13.78 -0.37
C THR A 349 -3.47 12.57 -1.06
N ILE A 350 -2.82 11.42 -1.01
CA ILE A 350 -3.24 10.16 -1.61
C ILE A 350 -3.65 9.13 -0.54
N GLU A 351 -4.48 8.18 -0.93
CA GLU A 351 -5.01 7.13 -0.03
C GLU A 351 -3.91 6.31 0.64
N TYR A 352 -2.80 6.10 -0.05
CA TYR A 352 -1.62 5.41 0.50
C TYR A 352 -1.11 6.05 1.80
N GLU A 353 -0.99 7.38 1.80
CA GLU A 353 -0.50 8.12 2.97
C GLU A 353 -1.50 8.04 4.12
N VAL A 354 -2.80 8.14 3.83
CA VAL A 354 -3.86 8.03 4.84
C VAL A 354 -3.85 6.64 5.49
N PHE A 355 -3.73 5.57 4.71
CA PHE A 355 -3.63 4.21 5.26
C PHE A 355 -2.38 4.03 6.12
N CYS A 356 -1.22 4.46 5.61
CA CYS A 356 0.06 4.32 6.31
C CYS A 356 0.16 5.18 7.58
N SER A 357 -0.64 6.25 7.69
CA SER A 357 -0.65 7.12 8.87
C SER A 357 -1.32 6.47 10.09
N ILE A 358 -2.17 5.45 9.89
CA ILE A 358 -2.85 4.77 11.01
C ILE A 358 -1.83 4.07 11.91
N GLY A 359 -1.62 4.65 13.09
CA GLY A 359 -0.55 4.30 14.01
C GLY A 359 -0.70 2.92 14.66
N LYS A 360 0.35 2.49 15.35
CA LYS A 360 0.37 1.20 16.10
C LYS A 360 -0.59 1.16 17.28
N ARG A 361 -1.02 2.32 17.80
CA ARG A 361 -2.01 2.43 18.88
C ARG A 361 -3.40 1.94 18.46
N VAL A 362 -3.73 2.06 17.15
CA VAL A 362 -4.97 1.55 16.57
C VAL A 362 -4.78 0.05 16.29
N LYS A 363 -5.38 -0.80 17.11
CA LYS A 363 -5.26 -2.27 16.97
C LYS A 363 -5.91 -2.75 15.68
N ARG A 364 -5.24 -3.66 14.94
CA ARG A 364 -5.85 -4.32 13.78
C ARG A 364 -6.66 -5.52 14.28
N ARG A 365 -7.95 -5.54 13.96
CA ARG A 365 -8.87 -6.65 14.24
C ARG A 365 -9.25 -7.30 12.92
N VAL A 366 -8.78 -8.52 12.73
CA VAL A 366 -9.12 -9.30 11.53
C VAL A 366 -10.58 -9.74 11.62
N ILE A 367 -11.31 -9.54 10.53
CA ILE A 367 -12.68 -10.02 10.32
C ILE A 367 -12.77 -10.78 8.99
N TYR A 368 -13.73 -11.72 8.94
CA TYR A 368 -13.95 -12.62 7.81
C TYR A 368 -15.33 -12.42 7.21
#